data_4fca2f32bc23c434c57f5eca173939e6
#
_entry.id   4fca2f32bc23c434c57f5eca173939e6
#
_cell.length_a   1.000
_cell.length_b   1.000
_cell.length_c   1.000
_cell.angle_alpha   90.00
_cell.angle_beta   90.00
_cell.angle_gamma   90.00
#
_symmetry.space_group_name_H-M   'P 1'
#
loop_
_entity.id
_entity.type
_entity.pdbx_description
1 polymer ?
#
loop_
_entity_poly.entity_id
_entity_poly.type
_entity_poly.pdbx_seq_one_letter_code
_entity_poly.pdbx_strand_id
1 'polypeptide(L)'
;MLEKNKRIRAWASSLLDAVLLFAAYLLANHLRFNYVRYFQPGGAGPALDIAQDTVYAGALYAVGAVAVFWLCGLYDASRLRGFWRRCRLILWVNAACILGFEALLYQFRVVNFSRLVVGMFYLFGTGLLIFKRLVRRFYDRWRHRHGEDFHHVLLVGGGKMAAQYLLALEHNPYYGYYVDGYLANTSNESLKARYLGSYRQLDKVLASPDIEEVVIALDADEMEMIPRALAACDKQGLRITMVPFYNDYLPARPTIDVVGSCKLINVRQTPFDNILNAFAKRLFDILGSLVLIVLTSPVMLAVAIGVKLSSPGPVIFRQKRVGLNKKEFMMYKFRSMRTNGDEKTGWSTNTDPRKTRFGSFIRKFSLDELPQFFNVLKGDMSLVGPRPEVPYHVEHFKEEIPRYLVRQQVRPGVTGWAQINGLRGDTDIAERIRYDIWYIENWTLALDIKIIFRTAFGGKMINDEKLV
;
A
#
# COMPACT_ATOMS: atom_id res chain seq x y z
N MET A 1 5.96 19.98 -24.35
CA MET A 1 4.66 19.67 -24.99
C MET A 1 3.90 18.54 -24.28
N LEU A 2 4.54 17.43 -23.93
CA LEU A 2 3.91 16.24 -23.31
C LEU A 2 3.30 16.50 -21.90
N GLU A 3 3.91 17.31 -21.03
CA GLU A 3 3.29 17.68 -19.76
C GLU A 3 2.03 18.51 -19.94
N LYS A 4 2.01 19.40 -20.92
CA LYS A 4 0.83 20.20 -21.29
C LYS A 4 -0.31 19.27 -21.73
N ASN A 5 -0.01 18.28 -22.57
CA ASN A 5 -0.99 17.28 -23.01
C ASN A 5 -1.47 16.38 -21.87
N LYS A 6 -0.60 16.00 -20.94
CA LYS A 6 -0.99 15.24 -19.73
C LYS A 6 -1.93 16.06 -18.84
N ARG A 7 -1.65 17.35 -18.62
CA ARG A 7 -2.52 18.25 -17.87
C ARG A 7 -3.87 18.44 -18.56
N ILE A 8 -3.88 18.67 -19.86
CA ILE A 8 -5.12 18.81 -20.66
C ILE A 8 -5.96 17.53 -20.55
N ARG A 9 -5.35 16.35 -20.71
CA ARG A 9 -6.02 15.06 -20.55
C ARG A 9 -6.57 14.85 -19.13
N ALA A 10 -5.87 15.31 -18.10
CA ALA A 10 -6.34 15.25 -16.72
C ALA A 10 -7.56 16.17 -16.50
N TRP A 11 -7.52 17.41 -17.01
CA TRP A 11 -8.64 18.35 -16.96
C TRP A 11 -9.84 17.85 -17.74
N ALA A 12 -9.65 17.35 -18.96
CA ALA A 12 -10.74 16.76 -19.75
C ALA A 12 -11.36 15.55 -19.06
N SER A 13 -10.53 14.71 -18.42
CA SER A 13 -11.02 13.57 -17.64
C SER A 13 -11.79 13.99 -16.39
N SER A 14 -11.37 15.05 -15.70
CA SER A 14 -12.08 15.55 -14.52
C SER A 14 -13.40 16.22 -14.88
N LEU A 15 -13.44 16.97 -15.97
CA LEU A 15 -14.67 17.55 -16.47
C LEU A 15 -15.71 16.46 -16.85
N LEU A 16 -15.25 15.42 -17.54
CA LEU A 16 -16.11 14.28 -17.87
C LEU A 16 -16.61 13.55 -16.61
N ASP A 17 -15.76 13.40 -15.56
CA ASP A 17 -16.19 12.84 -14.29
C ASP A 17 -17.26 13.69 -13.61
N ALA A 18 -17.16 15.02 -13.65
CA ALA A 18 -18.17 15.93 -13.14
C ALA A 18 -19.50 15.76 -13.87
N VAL A 19 -19.47 15.70 -15.21
CA VAL A 19 -20.66 15.48 -16.03
C VAL A 19 -21.31 14.13 -15.72
N LEU A 20 -20.53 13.07 -15.59
CA LEU A 20 -21.04 11.73 -15.27
C LEU A 20 -21.66 11.66 -13.87
N LEU A 21 -21.05 12.30 -12.86
CA LEU A 21 -21.63 12.39 -11.52
C LEU A 21 -22.91 13.19 -11.50
N PHE A 22 -22.96 14.32 -12.19
CA PHE A 22 -24.15 15.13 -12.31
C PHE A 22 -25.28 14.35 -13.01
N ALA A 23 -25.00 13.70 -14.14
CA ALA A 23 -25.97 12.85 -14.84
C ALA A 23 -26.45 11.67 -13.98
N ALA A 24 -25.57 11.03 -13.22
CA ALA A 24 -25.95 9.97 -12.28
C ALA A 24 -26.88 10.46 -11.18
N TYR A 25 -26.65 11.68 -10.68
CA TYR A 25 -27.50 12.30 -9.68
C TYR A 25 -28.90 12.60 -10.22
N LEU A 26 -28.97 13.19 -11.39
CA LEU A 26 -30.25 13.47 -12.06
C LEU A 26 -31.03 12.16 -12.39
N LEU A 27 -30.30 11.14 -12.86
CA LEU A 27 -30.87 9.83 -13.16
C LEU A 27 -31.44 9.16 -11.90
N ALA A 28 -30.71 9.20 -10.78
CA ALA A 28 -31.18 8.64 -9.52
C ALA A 28 -32.44 9.32 -9.00
N ASN A 29 -32.50 10.66 -9.10
CA ASN A 29 -33.69 11.43 -8.75
C ASN A 29 -34.87 11.10 -9.70
N HIS A 30 -34.64 11.11 -11.01
CA HIS A 30 -35.65 10.78 -12.00
C HIS A 30 -36.27 9.39 -11.81
N LEU A 31 -35.42 8.38 -11.61
CA LEU A 31 -35.88 7.01 -11.36
C LEU A 31 -36.67 6.91 -10.06
N ARG A 32 -36.23 7.56 -8.97
CA ARG A 32 -36.95 7.51 -7.69
C ARG A 32 -38.31 8.14 -7.77
N PHE A 33 -38.41 9.33 -8.37
CA PHE A 33 -39.63 10.11 -8.33
C PHE A 33 -40.60 9.81 -9.47
N ASN A 34 -40.13 9.31 -10.61
CA ASN A 34 -40.99 9.00 -11.77
C ASN A 34 -41.30 7.50 -11.91
N TYR A 35 -40.35 6.58 -11.65
CA TYR A 35 -40.55 5.13 -11.85
C TYR A 35 -40.90 4.37 -10.58
N VAL A 36 -40.15 4.54 -9.50
CA VAL A 36 -40.38 3.77 -8.25
C VAL A 36 -41.73 4.14 -7.61
N ARG A 37 -42.22 5.33 -7.90
CA ARG A 37 -43.55 5.80 -7.47
C ARG A 37 -44.71 4.98 -8.05
N TYR A 38 -44.59 4.47 -9.28
CA TYR A 38 -45.61 3.61 -9.89
C TYR A 38 -45.77 2.26 -9.19
N PHE A 39 -44.82 1.80 -8.47
CA PHE A 39 -44.84 0.53 -7.71
C PHE A 39 -45.28 0.67 -6.26
N GLN A 40 -45.60 1.88 -5.79
CA GLN A 40 -46.14 2.09 -4.44
C GLN A 40 -47.69 2.21 -4.49
N PRO A 41 -48.43 1.48 -3.65
CA PRO A 41 -49.89 1.61 -3.56
C PRO A 41 -50.29 3.07 -3.25
N GLY A 42 -51.08 3.70 -4.13
CA GLY A 42 -51.52 5.09 -3.98
C GLY A 42 -50.65 6.17 -4.66
N GLY A 43 -49.71 5.79 -5.52
CA GLY A 43 -48.67 6.67 -6.07
C GLY A 43 -49.00 7.49 -7.31
N ALA A 44 -50.24 7.65 -7.68
CA ALA A 44 -50.67 8.48 -8.84
C ALA A 44 -50.79 9.98 -8.49
N GLY A 45 -49.65 10.64 -8.32
CA GLY A 45 -49.58 12.09 -8.23
C GLY A 45 -48.76 12.68 -9.40
N PRO A 46 -48.83 13.99 -9.69
CA PRO A 46 -48.11 14.62 -10.79
C PRO A 46 -46.62 14.33 -10.72
N ALA A 47 -45.97 14.12 -11.88
CA ALA A 47 -44.52 14.02 -11.99
C ALA A 47 -43.91 15.24 -11.31
N LEU A 48 -43.04 15.04 -10.32
CA LEU A 48 -42.28 16.16 -9.77
C LEU A 48 -41.37 16.67 -10.87
N ASP A 49 -41.57 17.90 -11.33
CA ASP A 49 -40.51 18.62 -12.01
C ASP A 49 -39.29 18.61 -11.12
N ILE A 50 -38.13 18.33 -11.72
CA ILE A 50 -36.84 18.33 -10.97
C ILE A 50 -36.67 19.75 -10.46
N ALA A 51 -36.90 19.96 -9.17
CA ALA A 51 -36.82 21.27 -8.57
C ALA A 51 -35.44 21.89 -8.85
N GLN A 52 -35.38 23.19 -9.13
CA GLN A 52 -34.13 23.89 -9.41
C GLN A 52 -33.05 23.60 -8.32
N ASP A 53 -33.46 23.50 -7.06
CA ASP A 53 -32.59 23.16 -5.93
C ASP A 53 -31.93 21.80 -6.09
N THR A 54 -32.59 20.81 -6.69
CA THR A 54 -32.03 19.51 -7.00
C THR A 54 -30.90 19.58 -8.04
N VAL A 55 -31.12 20.43 -9.06
CA VAL A 55 -30.10 20.66 -10.10
C VAL A 55 -28.87 21.34 -9.51
N TYR A 56 -29.05 22.37 -8.68
CA TYR A 56 -27.95 23.08 -8.02
C TYR A 56 -27.21 22.16 -7.05
N ALA A 57 -27.91 21.36 -6.27
CA ALA A 57 -27.29 20.40 -5.35
C ALA A 57 -26.43 19.36 -6.11
N GLY A 58 -26.94 18.83 -7.21
CA GLY A 58 -26.19 17.89 -8.06
C GLY A 58 -24.96 18.50 -8.70
N ALA A 59 -25.05 19.73 -9.19
CA ALA A 59 -23.92 20.45 -9.75
C ALA A 59 -22.84 20.77 -8.69
N LEU A 60 -23.27 21.24 -7.52
CA LEU A 60 -22.37 21.51 -6.39
C LEU A 60 -21.64 20.25 -5.93
N TYR A 61 -22.38 19.13 -5.80
CA TYR A 61 -21.78 17.83 -5.50
C TYR A 61 -20.72 17.42 -6.54
N ALA A 62 -21.06 17.49 -7.83
CA ALA A 62 -20.17 17.05 -8.90
C ALA A 62 -18.85 17.84 -8.89
N VAL A 63 -18.91 19.16 -8.71
CA VAL A 63 -17.72 20.02 -8.61
C VAL A 63 -16.91 19.70 -7.35
N GLY A 64 -17.60 19.61 -6.19
CA GLY A 64 -16.94 19.29 -4.92
C GLY A 64 -16.26 17.92 -4.91
N ALA A 65 -16.93 16.88 -5.42
CA ALA A 65 -16.39 15.53 -5.51
C ALA A 65 -15.17 15.46 -6.43
N VAL A 66 -15.19 16.16 -7.58
CA VAL A 66 -14.05 16.25 -8.49
C VAL A 66 -12.88 16.97 -7.82
N ALA A 67 -13.11 18.03 -7.05
CA ALA A 67 -12.07 18.70 -6.29
C ALA A 67 -11.42 17.74 -5.27
N VAL A 68 -12.21 16.95 -4.54
CA VAL A 68 -11.70 15.92 -3.63
C VAL A 68 -10.93 14.84 -4.38
N PHE A 69 -11.38 14.41 -5.56
CA PHE A 69 -10.66 13.46 -6.41
C PHE A 69 -9.29 14.01 -6.85
N TRP A 70 -9.18 15.32 -7.15
CA TRP A 70 -7.90 15.98 -7.42
C TRP A 70 -6.97 15.95 -6.19
N LEU A 71 -7.48 16.29 -5.01
CA LEU A 71 -6.72 16.23 -3.75
C LEU A 71 -6.23 14.80 -3.44
N CYS A 72 -7.05 13.80 -3.71
CA CYS A 72 -6.70 12.39 -3.56
C CYS A 72 -5.76 11.85 -4.66
N GLY A 73 -5.38 12.69 -5.64
CA GLY A 73 -4.46 12.33 -6.72
C GLY A 73 -5.05 11.34 -7.74
N LEU A 74 -6.38 11.31 -7.93
CA LEU A 74 -7.02 10.40 -8.89
C LEU A 74 -6.62 10.70 -10.33
N TYR A 75 -6.32 11.96 -10.64
CA TYR A 75 -5.92 12.44 -11.97
C TYR A 75 -4.41 12.50 -12.18
N ASP A 76 -3.63 12.24 -11.13
CA ASP A 76 -2.17 12.19 -11.23
C ASP A 76 -1.70 10.86 -11.85
N ALA A 77 -1.11 10.96 -13.04
CA ALA A 77 -0.61 9.80 -13.79
C ALA A 77 0.55 9.10 -13.08
N SER A 78 1.34 9.83 -12.27
CA SER A 78 2.53 9.30 -11.60
C SER A 78 2.21 8.51 -10.35
N ARG A 79 1.19 8.90 -9.60
CA ARG A 79 0.85 8.33 -8.28
C ARG A 79 0.01 7.06 -8.33
N LEU A 80 -0.82 6.87 -9.35
CA LEU A 80 -1.82 5.79 -9.40
C LEU A 80 -1.71 4.96 -10.69
N ARG A 81 -0.67 4.14 -10.80
CA ARG A 81 -0.42 3.31 -11.98
C ARG A 81 -1.33 2.08 -12.12
N GLY A 82 -2.00 1.60 -11.06
CA GLY A 82 -2.84 0.40 -11.07
C GLY A 82 -4.33 0.69 -11.28
N PHE A 83 -4.98 0.02 -12.25
CA PHE A 83 -6.42 0.11 -12.49
C PHE A 83 -7.25 -0.17 -11.22
N TRP A 84 -7.02 -1.27 -10.55
CA TRP A 84 -7.74 -1.68 -9.34
C TRP A 84 -7.56 -0.70 -8.17
N ARG A 85 -6.42 -0.03 -8.09
CA ARG A 85 -6.17 0.99 -7.08
C ARG A 85 -7.01 2.23 -7.32
N ARG A 86 -7.19 2.63 -8.60
CA ARG A 86 -8.08 3.74 -8.99
C ARG A 86 -9.53 3.41 -8.71
N CYS A 87 -9.97 2.18 -9.03
CA CYS A 87 -11.34 1.74 -8.73
C CYS A 87 -11.63 1.77 -7.24
N ARG A 88 -10.73 1.26 -6.40
CA ARG A 88 -10.88 1.33 -4.93
C ARG A 88 -10.91 2.76 -4.41
N LEU A 89 -10.08 3.65 -4.95
CA LEU A 89 -10.11 5.05 -4.56
C LEU A 89 -11.47 5.69 -4.89
N ILE A 90 -12.01 5.44 -6.09
CA ILE A 90 -13.32 5.95 -6.50
C ILE A 90 -14.41 5.45 -5.55
N LEU A 91 -14.43 4.15 -5.25
CA LEU A 91 -15.41 3.56 -4.34
C LEU A 91 -15.44 4.29 -2.99
N TRP A 92 -14.27 4.40 -2.34
CA TRP A 92 -14.20 4.96 -0.99
C TRP A 92 -14.34 6.48 -0.96
N VAL A 93 -13.70 7.19 -1.89
CA VAL A 93 -13.76 8.67 -1.91
C VAL A 93 -15.16 9.13 -2.33
N ASN A 94 -15.79 8.48 -3.31
CA ASN A 94 -17.16 8.83 -3.69
C ASN A 94 -18.15 8.58 -2.55
N ALA A 95 -18.01 7.46 -1.82
CA ALA A 95 -18.83 7.19 -0.63
C ALA A 95 -18.64 8.28 0.44
N ALA A 96 -17.40 8.65 0.73
CA ALA A 96 -17.09 9.71 1.70
C ALA A 96 -17.64 11.08 1.25
N CYS A 97 -17.52 11.41 -0.03
CA CYS A 97 -18.08 12.65 -0.60
C CYS A 97 -19.60 12.70 -0.46
N ILE A 98 -20.30 11.58 -0.76
CA ILE A 98 -21.77 11.52 -0.64
C ILE A 98 -22.18 11.71 0.82
N LEU A 99 -21.58 10.95 1.74
CA LEU A 99 -21.90 11.06 3.17
C LEU A 99 -21.60 12.46 3.73
N GLY A 100 -20.47 13.06 3.33
CA GLY A 100 -20.10 14.42 3.73
C GLY A 100 -21.06 15.46 3.17
N PHE A 101 -21.45 15.32 1.91
CA PHE A 101 -22.39 16.22 1.26
C PHE A 101 -23.77 16.15 1.88
N GLU A 102 -24.25 14.95 2.20
CA GLU A 102 -25.53 14.77 2.91
C GLU A 102 -25.52 15.35 4.31
N ALA A 103 -24.42 15.13 5.05
CA ALA A 103 -24.28 15.72 6.37
C ALA A 103 -24.34 17.26 6.32
N LEU A 104 -23.71 17.87 5.30
CA LEU A 104 -23.79 19.31 5.06
C LEU A 104 -25.22 19.77 4.75
N LEU A 105 -25.90 19.09 3.83
CA LEU A 105 -27.28 19.45 3.45
C LEU A 105 -28.26 19.28 4.62
N TYR A 106 -28.06 18.24 5.44
CA TYR A 106 -28.82 18.04 6.68
C TYR A 106 -28.61 19.18 7.68
N GLN A 107 -27.35 19.61 7.88
CA GLN A 107 -27.02 20.71 8.77
C GLN A 107 -27.67 22.03 8.37
N PHE A 108 -27.76 22.31 7.05
CA PHE A 108 -28.37 23.52 6.52
C PHE A 108 -29.88 23.42 6.30
N ARG A 109 -30.51 22.28 6.61
CA ARG A 109 -31.95 22.00 6.43
C ARG A 109 -32.47 22.25 5.00
N VAL A 110 -31.58 22.09 4.02
CA VAL A 110 -31.87 22.53 2.63
C VAL A 110 -32.77 21.57 1.88
N VAL A 111 -32.75 20.24 2.18
CA VAL A 111 -33.55 19.25 1.40
C VAL A 111 -33.83 17.99 2.25
N ASN A 112 -35.06 17.43 2.05
CA ASN A 112 -35.41 16.09 2.53
C ASN A 112 -34.90 15.03 1.53
N PHE A 113 -33.77 14.41 1.78
CA PHE A 113 -33.22 13.37 0.90
C PHE A 113 -33.89 12.01 1.09
N SER A 114 -34.25 11.38 -0.02
CA SER A 114 -34.64 9.99 -0.01
C SER A 114 -33.39 9.10 0.09
N ARG A 115 -33.30 8.25 1.12
CA ARG A 115 -32.19 7.26 1.30
C ARG A 115 -31.96 6.41 0.05
N LEU A 116 -33.04 6.16 -0.71
CA LEU A 116 -33.01 5.36 -1.92
C LEU A 116 -32.32 6.12 -3.08
N VAL A 117 -32.54 7.45 -3.18
CA VAL A 117 -31.82 8.32 -4.14
C VAL A 117 -30.31 8.25 -3.86
N VAL A 118 -29.91 8.34 -2.60
CA VAL A 118 -28.51 8.27 -2.19
C VAL A 118 -27.87 6.96 -2.60
N GLY A 119 -28.52 5.83 -2.31
CA GLY A 119 -28.03 4.50 -2.70
C GLY A 119 -27.93 4.33 -4.20
N MET A 120 -28.95 4.75 -4.96
CA MET A 120 -28.93 4.70 -6.44
C MET A 120 -27.84 5.62 -7.00
N PHE A 121 -27.73 6.85 -6.47
CA PHE A 121 -26.70 7.79 -6.90
C PHE A 121 -25.29 7.25 -6.67
N TYR A 122 -25.03 6.64 -5.50
CA TYR A 122 -23.75 5.99 -5.22
C TYR A 122 -23.45 4.89 -6.25
N LEU A 123 -24.41 4.03 -6.52
CA LEU A 123 -24.25 2.91 -7.47
C LEU A 123 -24.02 3.42 -8.90
N PHE A 124 -24.85 4.33 -9.38
CA PHE A 124 -24.75 4.87 -10.74
C PHE A 124 -23.49 5.73 -10.91
N GLY A 125 -23.22 6.65 -9.99
CA GLY A 125 -22.05 7.51 -10.05
C GLY A 125 -20.75 6.71 -10.02
N THR A 126 -20.61 5.79 -9.07
CA THR A 126 -19.44 4.92 -8.97
C THR A 126 -19.32 4.00 -10.20
N GLY A 127 -20.45 3.42 -10.64
CA GLY A 127 -20.51 2.54 -11.82
C GLY A 127 -20.06 3.26 -13.09
N LEU A 128 -20.59 4.46 -13.36
CA LEU A 128 -20.20 5.27 -14.52
C LEU A 128 -18.73 5.69 -14.49
N LEU A 129 -18.23 6.09 -13.32
CA LEU A 129 -16.81 6.44 -13.17
C LEU A 129 -15.89 5.26 -13.44
N ILE A 130 -16.23 4.06 -12.95
CA ILE A 130 -15.47 2.84 -13.20
C ILE A 130 -15.61 2.42 -14.67
N PHE A 131 -16.81 2.45 -15.22
CA PHE A 131 -17.10 2.11 -16.62
C PHE A 131 -16.28 2.98 -17.58
N LYS A 132 -16.29 4.31 -17.39
CA LYS A 132 -15.44 5.22 -18.16
C LYS A 132 -13.97 4.76 -18.16
N ARG A 133 -13.45 4.35 -17.00
CA ARG A 133 -12.05 3.89 -16.88
C ARG A 133 -11.82 2.53 -17.54
N LEU A 134 -12.80 1.66 -17.53
CA LEU A 134 -12.79 0.40 -18.29
C LEU A 134 -12.74 0.66 -19.79
N VAL A 135 -13.64 1.51 -20.29
CA VAL A 135 -13.69 1.88 -21.72
C VAL A 135 -12.35 2.46 -22.16
N ARG A 136 -11.80 3.39 -21.38
CA ARG A 136 -10.48 3.97 -21.68
C ARG A 136 -9.38 2.89 -21.70
N ARG A 137 -9.36 1.98 -20.74
CA ARG A 137 -8.40 0.88 -20.70
C ARG A 137 -8.53 -0.05 -21.90
N PHE A 138 -9.76 -0.33 -22.33
CA PHE A 138 -10.02 -1.11 -23.55
C PHE A 138 -9.55 -0.38 -24.80
N TYR A 139 -9.86 0.91 -24.90
CA TYR A 139 -9.42 1.76 -26.00
C TYR A 139 -7.91 1.88 -26.09
N ASP A 140 -7.23 2.14 -24.98
CA ASP A 140 -5.76 2.18 -24.92
C ASP A 140 -5.15 0.83 -25.36
N ARG A 141 -5.72 -0.30 -24.92
CA ARG A 141 -5.30 -1.63 -25.35
C ARG A 141 -5.53 -1.89 -26.84
N TRP A 142 -6.65 -1.44 -27.35
CA TRP A 142 -6.99 -1.58 -28.77
C TRP A 142 -6.02 -0.78 -29.64
N ARG A 143 -5.72 0.47 -29.29
CA ARG A 143 -4.77 1.33 -29.99
C ARG A 143 -3.37 0.72 -30.00
N HIS A 144 -2.88 0.25 -28.86
CA HIS A 144 -1.57 -0.41 -28.77
C HIS A 144 -1.48 -1.68 -29.63
N ARG A 145 -2.58 -2.44 -29.79
CA ARG A 145 -2.58 -3.59 -30.69
C ARG A 145 -2.51 -3.22 -32.18
N HIS A 146 -2.96 -2.03 -32.53
CA HIS A 146 -2.93 -1.53 -33.90
C HIS A 146 -1.70 -0.66 -34.22
N GLY A 147 -0.71 -0.61 -33.32
CA GLY A 147 0.53 0.11 -33.53
C GLY A 147 0.41 1.64 -33.45
N GLU A 148 -0.69 2.16 -32.92
CA GLU A 148 -0.90 3.59 -32.77
C GLU A 148 -0.47 4.08 -31.38
N ASP A 149 0.16 5.28 -31.36
CA ASP A 149 0.48 6.00 -30.10
C ASP A 149 1.58 5.36 -29.23
N PHE A 150 2.59 4.75 -29.85
CA PHE A 150 3.82 4.38 -29.13
C PHE A 150 4.72 5.59 -28.96
N HIS A 151 5.31 5.73 -27.78
CA HIS A 151 6.42 6.63 -27.53
C HIS A 151 7.71 5.93 -27.98
N HIS A 152 8.34 6.48 -29.02
CA HIS A 152 9.58 5.95 -29.58
C HIS A 152 10.75 6.26 -28.66
N VAL A 153 11.41 5.22 -28.17
CA VAL A 153 12.50 5.31 -27.20
C VAL A 153 13.77 4.74 -27.76
N LEU A 154 14.84 5.52 -27.70
CA LEU A 154 16.19 5.03 -27.90
C LEU A 154 16.79 4.59 -26.55
N LEU A 155 17.33 3.37 -26.49
CA LEU A 155 18.01 2.86 -25.33
C LEU A 155 19.52 3.06 -25.47
N VAL A 156 20.14 3.69 -24.48
CA VAL A 156 21.60 3.85 -24.39
C VAL A 156 22.12 2.94 -23.28
N GLY A 157 22.81 1.88 -23.67
CA GLY A 157 23.26 0.79 -22.83
C GLY A 157 22.88 -0.58 -23.40
N GLY A 158 23.77 -1.57 -23.22
CA GLY A 158 23.60 -2.93 -23.72
C GLY A 158 23.75 -4.02 -22.66
N GLY A 159 23.90 -3.63 -21.40
CA GLY A 159 24.19 -4.53 -20.30
C GLY A 159 22.96 -4.94 -19.48
N LYS A 160 23.20 -5.23 -18.20
CA LYS A 160 22.17 -5.72 -17.25
C LYS A 160 21.03 -4.73 -17.06
N MET A 161 21.33 -3.42 -16.95
CA MET A 161 20.30 -2.40 -16.72
C MET A 161 19.38 -2.26 -17.94
N ALA A 162 19.94 -2.34 -19.16
CA ALA A 162 19.17 -2.35 -20.39
C ALA A 162 18.25 -3.56 -20.48
N ALA A 163 18.74 -4.75 -20.13
CA ALA A 163 17.95 -5.98 -20.09
C ALA A 163 16.77 -5.87 -19.09
N GLN A 164 17.02 -5.35 -17.89
CA GLN A 164 15.97 -5.13 -16.88
C GLN A 164 14.89 -4.17 -17.37
N TYR A 165 15.29 -3.08 -18.06
CA TYR A 165 14.34 -2.12 -18.60
C TYR A 165 13.45 -2.76 -19.68
N LEU A 166 14.03 -3.51 -20.62
CA LEU A 166 13.29 -4.22 -21.66
C LEU A 166 12.32 -5.26 -21.08
N LEU A 167 12.76 -6.05 -20.10
CA LEU A 167 11.90 -7.00 -19.39
C LEU A 167 10.75 -6.29 -18.65
N ALA A 168 11.02 -5.14 -18.04
CA ALA A 168 9.99 -4.35 -17.38
C ALA A 168 8.93 -3.84 -18.37
N LEU A 169 9.31 -3.46 -19.58
CA LEU A 169 8.38 -3.06 -20.65
C LEU A 169 7.59 -4.28 -21.18
N GLU A 170 8.22 -5.42 -21.38
CA GLU A 170 7.57 -6.66 -21.85
C GLU A 170 6.46 -7.10 -20.87
N HIS A 171 6.72 -7.03 -19.56
CA HIS A 171 5.71 -7.34 -18.55
C HIS A 171 4.61 -6.27 -18.40
N ASN A 172 4.84 -5.08 -18.94
CA ASN A 172 3.92 -3.95 -18.81
C ASN A 172 3.65 -3.25 -20.17
N PRO A 173 3.05 -3.94 -21.16
CA PRO A 173 2.84 -3.40 -22.49
C PRO A 173 1.93 -2.17 -22.54
N TYR A 174 1.23 -1.88 -21.44
CA TYR A 174 0.28 -0.75 -21.36
C TYR A 174 0.95 0.62 -21.19
N TYR A 175 2.25 0.69 -21.02
CA TYR A 175 2.96 1.96 -20.90
C TYR A 175 3.09 2.67 -22.26
N GLY A 176 2.89 1.96 -23.38
CA GLY A 176 2.94 2.55 -24.71
C GLY A 176 4.35 2.98 -25.13
N TYR A 177 5.40 2.36 -24.59
CA TYR A 177 6.77 2.59 -25.02
C TYR A 177 7.18 1.53 -26.05
N TYR A 178 7.77 1.99 -27.14
CA TYR A 178 8.40 1.15 -28.16
C TYR A 178 9.88 1.48 -28.24
N VAL A 179 10.72 0.48 -28.06
CA VAL A 179 12.17 0.65 -28.13
C VAL A 179 12.61 0.41 -29.57
N ASP A 180 12.98 1.48 -30.29
CA ASP A 180 13.44 1.42 -31.70
C ASP A 180 14.75 0.66 -31.84
N GLY A 181 15.57 0.71 -30.81
CA GLY A 181 16.80 -0.03 -30.71
C GLY A 181 17.70 0.47 -29.58
N TYR A 182 18.89 -0.09 -29.50
CA TYR A 182 19.84 0.29 -28.46
C TYR A 182 21.22 0.58 -29.03
N LEU A 183 21.97 1.43 -28.35
CA LEU A 183 23.36 1.74 -28.59
C LEU A 183 24.22 1.17 -27.45
N ALA A 184 25.28 0.45 -27.79
CA ALA A 184 26.25 -0.12 -26.84
C ALA A 184 27.61 -0.30 -27.51
N ASN A 185 28.68 -0.44 -26.73
CA ASN A 185 30.00 -0.71 -27.29
C ASN A 185 30.06 -2.01 -28.08
N THR A 186 29.36 -3.02 -27.63
CA THR A 186 29.25 -4.35 -28.26
C THR A 186 27.80 -4.75 -28.42
N SER A 187 27.50 -5.52 -29.46
CA SER A 187 26.19 -6.12 -29.65
C SER A 187 25.92 -7.18 -28.59
N ASN A 188 24.72 -7.17 -28.00
CA ASN A 188 24.26 -8.16 -27.03
C ASN A 188 23.05 -8.90 -27.59
N GLU A 189 23.24 -10.13 -28.05
CA GLU A 189 22.19 -10.96 -28.66
C GLU A 189 21.08 -11.37 -27.68
N SER A 190 21.33 -11.27 -26.36
CA SER A 190 20.31 -11.57 -25.34
C SER A 190 19.23 -10.49 -25.23
N LEU A 191 19.47 -9.30 -25.77
CA LEU A 191 18.52 -8.19 -25.75
C LEU A 191 17.49 -8.34 -26.88
N LYS A 192 16.21 -8.32 -26.54
CA LYS A 192 15.10 -8.32 -27.50
C LYS A 192 14.88 -6.93 -28.13
N ALA A 193 15.93 -6.28 -28.58
CA ALA A 193 15.90 -4.98 -29.22
C ALA A 193 16.95 -4.92 -30.32
N ARG A 194 16.76 -4.05 -31.33
CA ARG A 194 17.66 -3.92 -32.48
C ARG A 194 18.92 -3.17 -32.04
N TYR A 195 20.09 -3.73 -32.34
CA TYR A 195 21.37 -3.03 -32.19
C TYR A 195 21.54 -1.97 -33.29
N LEU A 196 21.71 -0.71 -32.89
CA LEU A 196 21.84 0.42 -33.83
C LEU A 196 23.29 0.90 -34.02
N GLY A 197 24.21 0.41 -33.18
CA GLY A 197 25.63 0.73 -33.30
C GLY A 197 26.29 1.08 -31.96
N SER A 198 27.54 1.53 -32.07
CA SER A 198 28.32 1.92 -30.87
C SER A 198 27.93 3.33 -30.37
N TYR A 199 28.36 3.66 -29.16
CA TYR A 199 28.15 5.00 -28.58
C TYR A 199 28.78 6.13 -29.41
N ARG A 200 29.70 5.82 -30.32
CA ARG A 200 30.26 6.80 -31.28
C ARG A 200 29.22 7.32 -32.27
N GLN A 201 28.18 6.54 -32.53
CA GLN A 201 27.11 6.88 -33.49
C GLN A 201 25.93 7.61 -32.81
N LEU A 202 26.04 7.92 -31.52
CA LEU A 202 24.97 8.52 -30.74
C LEU A 202 24.41 9.79 -31.39
N ASP A 203 25.26 10.75 -31.74
CA ASP A 203 24.85 12.03 -32.37
C ASP A 203 24.08 11.80 -33.67
N LYS A 204 24.50 10.79 -34.48
CA LYS A 204 23.87 10.46 -35.74
C LYS A 204 22.49 9.82 -35.55
N VAL A 205 22.37 8.92 -34.57
CA VAL A 205 21.10 8.23 -34.29
C VAL A 205 20.10 9.18 -33.68
N LEU A 206 20.54 10.06 -32.76
CA LEU A 206 19.67 11.07 -32.14
C LEU A 206 19.14 12.15 -33.08
N ALA A 207 19.77 12.32 -34.26
CA ALA A 207 19.28 13.23 -35.30
C ALA A 207 18.02 12.70 -36.02
N SER A 208 17.60 11.44 -35.77
CA SER A 208 16.36 10.90 -36.34
C SER A 208 15.13 11.58 -35.71
N PRO A 209 14.18 12.07 -36.55
CA PRO A 209 12.98 12.76 -36.04
C PRO A 209 11.99 11.86 -35.29
N ASP A 210 12.15 10.55 -35.40
CA ASP A 210 11.22 9.57 -34.84
C ASP A 210 11.45 9.32 -33.34
N ILE A 211 12.65 9.67 -32.82
CA ILE A 211 13.00 9.45 -31.40
C ILE A 211 12.41 10.56 -30.52
N GLU A 212 11.53 10.20 -29.60
CA GLU A 212 10.88 11.13 -28.67
C GLU A 212 11.58 11.21 -27.32
N GLU A 213 12.16 10.10 -26.87
CA GLU A 213 12.76 9.96 -25.54
C GLU A 213 13.99 9.05 -25.58
N VAL A 214 14.99 9.38 -24.79
CA VAL A 214 16.20 8.57 -24.61
C VAL A 214 16.21 8.00 -23.20
N VAL A 215 16.40 6.69 -23.10
CA VAL A 215 16.58 6.01 -21.80
C VAL A 215 18.03 5.58 -21.67
N ILE A 216 18.72 6.17 -20.72
CA ILE A 216 20.10 5.84 -20.38
C ILE A 216 20.07 4.70 -19.36
N ALA A 217 20.49 3.49 -19.75
CA ALA A 217 20.53 2.27 -18.94
C ALA A 217 21.92 1.64 -18.97
N LEU A 218 22.91 2.41 -18.52
CA LEU A 218 24.30 2.04 -18.45
C LEU A 218 24.61 1.24 -17.19
N ASP A 219 25.49 0.26 -17.29
CA ASP A 219 26.05 -0.45 -16.14
C ASP A 219 27.15 0.38 -15.45
N ALA A 220 27.65 -0.07 -14.32
CA ALA A 220 28.59 0.72 -13.49
C ALA A 220 29.92 1.03 -14.20
N ASP A 221 30.39 0.14 -15.06
CA ASP A 221 31.60 0.27 -15.86
C ASP A 221 31.47 1.23 -17.04
N GLU A 222 30.24 1.59 -17.42
CA GLU A 222 29.95 2.49 -18.57
C GLU A 222 29.59 3.91 -18.12
N MET A 223 29.71 4.25 -16.84
CA MET A 223 29.23 5.54 -16.29
C MET A 223 29.92 6.77 -16.89
N GLU A 224 31.14 6.63 -17.39
CA GLU A 224 31.88 7.69 -18.08
C GLU A 224 31.16 8.19 -19.35
N MET A 225 30.24 7.40 -19.88
CA MET A 225 29.42 7.79 -21.03
C MET A 225 28.26 8.74 -20.70
N ILE A 226 27.88 8.85 -19.43
CA ILE A 226 26.71 9.66 -19.01
C ILE A 226 26.84 11.13 -19.46
N PRO A 227 27.94 11.85 -19.18
CA PRO A 227 28.06 13.26 -19.60
C PRO A 227 27.92 13.45 -21.11
N ARG A 228 28.51 12.53 -21.90
CA ARG A 228 28.42 12.56 -23.35
C ARG A 228 27.00 12.28 -23.84
N ALA A 229 26.32 11.29 -23.26
CA ALA A 229 24.95 10.97 -23.62
C ALA A 229 24.00 12.13 -23.30
N LEU A 230 24.15 12.75 -22.12
CA LEU A 230 23.37 13.92 -21.73
C LEU A 230 23.59 15.10 -22.70
N ALA A 231 24.85 15.44 -22.97
CA ALA A 231 25.19 16.54 -23.89
C ALA A 231 24.66 16.33 -25.32
N ALA A 232 24.68 15.09 -25.80
CA ALA A 232 24.13 14.75 -27.12
C ALA A 232 22.61 14.88 -27.17
N CYS A 233 21.92 14.44 -26.14
CA CYS A 233 20.46 14.59 -26.01
C CYS A 233 20.03 16.05 -25.85
N ASP A 234 20.78 16.85 -25.07
CA ASP A 234 20.49 18.27 -24.85
C ASP A 234 20.57 19.07 -26.15
N LYS A 235 21.53 18.74 -27.04
CA LYS A 235 21.64 19.35 -28.36
C LYS A 235 20.41 19.14 -29.22
N GLN A 236 19.72 18.01 -29.06
CA GLN A 236 18.52 17.66 -29.83
C GLN A 236 17.23 18.03 -29.10
N GLY A 237 17.32 18.51 -27.86
CA GLY A 237 16.15 18.84 -27.03
C GLY A 237 15.29 17.63 -26.68
N LEU A 238 15.88 16.44 -26.65
CA LEU A 238 15.18 15.19 -26.38
C LEU A 238 14.94 15.00 -24.88
N ARG A 239 13.86 14.29 -24.53
CA ARG A 239 13.61 13.90 -23.16
C ARG A 239 14.57 12.78 -22.75
N ILE A 240 15.12 12.92 -21.55
CA ILE A 240 16.08 11.95 -21.00
C ILE A 240 15.50 11.32 -19.74
N THR A 241 15.55 10.01 -19.68
CA THR A 241 15.25 9.22 -18.48
C THR A 241 16.44 8.32 -18.19
N MET A 242 16.80 8.11 -16.92
CA MET A 242 17.93 7.28 -16.55
C MET A 242 17.47 6.11 -15.68
N VAL A 243 17.92 4.91 -16.00
CA VAL A 243 17.85 3.74 -15.12
C VAL A 243 19.15 3.71 -14.31
N PRO A 244 19.14 3.91 -12.99
CA PRO A 244 20.36 3.91 -12.22
C PRO A 244 20.96 2.50 -12.13
N PHE A 245 22.28 2.38 -12.26
CA PHE A 245 23.00 1.09 -12.18
C PHE A 245 22.78 0.36 -10.85
N TYR A 246 22.42 1.08 -9.79
CA TYR A 246 22.07 0.57 -8.48
C TYR A 246 20.56 0.33 -8.29
N ASN A 247 19.81 0.17 -9.38
CA ASN A 247 18.34 -0.02 -9.34
C ASN A 247 17.91 -1.19 -8.47
N ASP A 248 18.70 -2.27 -8.42
CA ASP A 248 18.42 -3.46 -7.59
C ASP A 248 18.45 -3.17 -6.09
N TYR A 249 19.15 -2.10 -5.66
CA TYR A 249 19.30 -1.69 -4.27
C TYR A 249 18.28 -0.63 -3.84
N LEU A 250 17.54 -0.05 -4.82
CA LEU A 250 16.54 0.96 -4.54
C LEU A 250 15.22 0.31 -4.06
N PRO A 251 14.51 0.96 -3.14
CA PRO A 251 13.15 0.55 -2.80
C PRO A 251 12.21 0.80 -4.00
N ALA A 252 11.05 0.16 -3.99
CA ALA A 252 10.04 0.31 -5.04
C ALA A 252 9.60 1.78 -5.28
N ARG A 253 9.88 2.67 -4.33
CA ARG A 253 9.58 4.12 -4.38
C ARG A 253 10.71 4.92 -3.76
N PRO A 254 11.82 5.12 -4.47
CA PRO A 254 12.89 5.96 -3.97
C PRO A 254 12.42 7.43 -3.89
N THR A 255 12.85 8.13 -2.86
CA THR A 255 12.67 9.58 -2.75
C THR A 255 14.00 10.28 -2.93
N ILE A 256 13.95 11.47 -3.48
CA ILE A 256 15.13 12.31 -3.71
C ILE A 256 15.00 13.53 -2.81
N ASP A 257 15.95 13.70 -1.90
CA ASP A 257 16.11 14.90 -1.09
C ASP A 257 17.23 15.76 -1.67
N VAL A 258 17.27 17.03 -1.31
CA VAL A 258 18.29 17.97 -1.79
C VAL A 258 18.91 18.67 -0.60
N VAL A 259 20.24 18.59 -0.49
CA VAL A 259 21.04 19.34 0.49
C VAL A 259 21.98 20.25 -0.28
N GLY A 260 21.65 21.52 -0.36
CA GLY A 260 22.36 22.47 -1.21
C GLY A 260 22.27 22.09 -2.69
N SER A 261 23.40 21.83 -3.34
CA SER A 261 23.48 21.32 -4.72
C SER A 261 23.47 19.80 -4.79
N CYS A 262 23.58 19.10 -3.67
CA CYS A 262 23.69 17.65 -3.62
C CYS A 262 22.31 16.99 -3.60
N LYS A 263 22.07 16.04 -4.50
CA LYS A 263 20.85 15.23 -4.55
C LYS A 263 21.08 13.94 -3.80
N LEU A 264 20.28 13.68 -2.78
CA LEU A 264 20.34 12.48 -1.96
C LEU A 264 19.23 11.51 -2.38
N ILE A 265 19.60 10.32 -2.76
CA ILE A 265 18.62 9.26 -3.05
C ILE A 265 18.48 8.41 -1.79
N ASN A 266 17.28 8.44 -1.21
CA ASN A 266 16.98 7.65 -0.02
C ASN A 266 16.77 6.19 -0.39
N VAL A 267 17.77 5.37 -0.08
CA VAL A 267 17.76 3.93 -0.38
C VAL A 267 16.83 3.15 0.57
N ARG A 268 16.49 3.72 1.73
CA ARG A 268 15.70 3.04 2.78
C ARG A 268 14.72 4.00 3.44
N GLN A 269 13.73 4.49 2.71
CA GLN A 269 12.61 5.17 3.31
C GLN A 269 11.46 4.19 3.56
N THR A 270 10.87 4.31 4.74
CA THR A 270 9.67 3.58 5.12
C THR A 270 8.45 4.52 5.08
N PRO A 271 7.23 4.01 4.87
CA PRO A 271 6.02 4.83 5.01
C PRO A 271 5.89 5.51 6.38
N PHE A 272 6.59 5.00 7.41
CA PHE A 272 6.59 5.55 8.78
C PHE A 272 7.44 6.81 8.95
N ASP A 273 8.32 7.12 8.00
CA ASP A 273 9.10 8.37 7.99
C ASP A 273 8.21 9.58 7.68
N ASN A 274 7.02 9.36 7.12
CA ASN A 274 6.00 10.38 6.98
C ASN A 274 5.28 10.59 8.32
N ILE A 275 5.35 11.82 8.85
CA ILE A 275 4.77 12.21 10.15
C ILE A 275 3.27 11.89 10.23
N LEU A 276 2.51 12.13 9.16
CA LEU A 276 1.07 11.84 9.14
C LEU A 276 0.79 10.34 9.24
N ASN A 277 1.58 9.52 8.56
CA ASN A 277 1.47 8.07 8.64
C ASN A 277 1.85 7.54 10.02
N ALA A 278 2.94 8.05 10.60
CA ALA A 278 3.38 7.72 11.94
C ALA A 278 2.34 8.10 13.00
N PHE A 279 1.74 9.29 12.85
CA PHE A 279 0.65 9.76 13.72
C PHE A 279 -0.60 8.89 13.57
N ALA A 280 -1.06 8.65 12.32
CA ALA A 280 -2.23 7.81 12.05
C ALA A 280 -2.05 6.39 12.60
N LYS A 281 -0.87 5.81 12.41
CA LYS A 281 -0.49 4.51 12.99
C LYS A 281 -0.59 4.52 14.51
N ARG A 282 0.00 5.53 15.16
CA ARG A 282 0.01 5.63 16.62
C ARG A 282 -1.39 5.83 17.19
N LEU A 283 -2.20 6.67 16.57
CA LEU A 283 -3.59 6.89 16.95
C LEU A 283 -4.41 5.60 16.83
N PHE A 284 -4.24 4.87 15.73
CA PHE A 284 -4.88 3.57 15.51
C PHE A 284 -4.46 2.54 16.58
N ASP A 285 -3.16 2.49 16.93
CA ASP A 285 -2.66 1.59 17.97
C ASP A 285 -3.25 1.92 19.35
N ILE A 286 -3.33 3.20 19.72
CA ILE A 286 -3.89 3.64 21.00
C ILE A 286 -5.38 3.31 21.07
N LEU A 287 -6.17 3.75 20.10
CA LEU A 287 -7.61 3.53 20.08
C LEU A 287 -7.95 2.03 20.02
N GLY A 288 -7.26 1.29 19.16
CA GLY A 288 -7.45 -0.14 19.00
C GLY A 288 -7.06 -0.93 20.26
N SER A 289 -5.93 -0.60 20.90
CA SER A 289 -5.53 -1.27 22.15
C SER A 289 -6.48 -0.96 23.30
N LEU A 290 -6.98 0.27 23.41
CA LEU A 290 -7.95 0.64 24.43
C LEU A 290 -9.25 -0.16 24.27
N VAL A 291 -9.78 -0.24 23.04
CA VAL A 291 -10.97 -1.04 22.73
C VAL A 291 -10.73 -2.52 23.05
N LEU A 292 -9.58 -3.07 22.64
CA LEU A 292 -9.25 -4.47 22.90
C LEU A 292 -9.07 -4.75 24.40
N ILE A 293 -8.44 -3.86 25.16
CA ILE A 293 -8.33 -4.01 26.62
C ILE A 293 -9.73 -4.08 27.27
N VAL A 294 -10.63 -3.16 26.90
CA VAL A 294 -12.00 -3.15 27.45
C VAL A 294 -12.75 -4.43 27.06
N LEU A 295 -12.74 -4.81 25.78
CA LEU A 295 -13.44 -6.01 25.30
C LEU A 295 -12.89 -7.31 25.89
N THR A 296 -11.57 -7.41 26.06
CA THR A 296 -10.94 -8.64 26.58
C THR A 296 -10.75 -8.63 28.10
N SER A 297 -11.11 -7.56 28.81
CA SER A 297 -10.93 -7.46 30.26
C SER A 297 -11.61 -8.58 31.06
N PRO A 298 -12.83 -9.05 30.74
CA PRO A 298 -13.43 -10.20 31.47
C PRO A 298 -12.62 -11.48 31.24
N VAL A 299 -12.13 -11.71 30.01
CA VAL A 299 -11.29 -12.87 29.71
C VAL A 299 -9.94 -12.75 30.39
N MET A 300 -9.33 -11.57 30.40
CA MET A 300 -8.07 -11.33 31.11
C MET A 300 -8.20 -11.59 32.61
N LEU A 301 -9.31 -11.18 33.22
CA LEU A 301 -9.56 -11.44 34.61
C LEU A 301 -9.70 -12.96 34.89
N ALA A 302 -10.47 -13.66 34.08
CA ALA A 302 -10.63 -15.12 34.20
C ALA A 302 -9.28 -15.85 34.04
N VAL A 303 -8.46 -15.44 33.03
CA VAL A 303 -7.12 -15.99 32.83
C VAL A 303 -6.20 -15.67 34.01
N ALA A 304 -6.26 -14.47 34.58
CA ALA A 304 -5.47 -14.08 35.74
C ALA A 304 -5.76 -14.96 36.96
N ILE A 305 -7.04 -15.22 37.22
CA ILE A 305 -7.50 -16.12 38.31
C ILE A 305 -7.00 -17.54 38.01
N GLY A 306 -7.20 -18.07 36.81
CA GLY A 306 -6.75 -19.41 36.43
C GLY A 306 -5.23 -19.59 36.55
N VAL A 307 -4.42 -18.60 36.17
CA VAL A 307 -2.97 -18.61 36.35
C VAL A 307 -2.57 -18.65 37.83
N LYS A 308 -3.26 -17.86 38.68
CA LYS A 308 -2.99 -17.83 40.13
C LYS A 308 -3.32 -19.14 40.80
N LEU A 309 -4.39 -19.80 40.38
CA LEU A 309 -4.79 -21.11 40.88
C LEU A 309 -3.92 -22.28 40.38
N SER A 310 -3.34 -22.13 39.18
CA SER A 310 -2.56 -23.21 38.50
C SER A 310 -1.15 -23.41 39.09
N SER A 311 -0.54 -22.35 39.62
CA SER A 311 0.80 -22.43 40.23
C SER A 311 1.10 -21.19 41.12
N PRO A 312 1.97 -21.31 42.15
CA PRO A 312 2.38 -20.16 42.98
C PRO A 312 3.26 -19.20 42.19
N GLY A 313 3.17 -17.88 42.49
CA GLY A 313 4.00 -16.83 41.87
C GLY A 313 3.19 -15.71 41.22
N PRO A 314 3.85 -14.78 40.44
CA PRO A 314 3.20 -13.62 39.82
C PRO A 314 2.31 -14.06 38.67
N VAL A 315 1.20 -13.34 38.45
CA VAL A 315 0.27 -13.61 37.32
C VAL A 315 0.89 -13.20 35.97
N ILE A 316 1.61 -12.08 35.96
CA ILE A 316 2.23 -11.52 34.78
C ILE A 316 3.70 -11.93 34.75
N PHE A 317 4.08 -12.57 33.66
CA PHE A 317 5.47 -12.82 33.27
C PHE A 317 6.00 -11.64 32.48
N ARG A 318 7.20 -11.21 32.77
CA ARG A 318 7.90 -10.10 32.09
C ARG A 318 9.16 -10.62 31.46
N GLN A 319 9.37 -10.29 30.18
CA GLN A 319 10.57 -10.71 29.44
C GLN A 319 11.14 -9.55 28.66
N LYS A 320 12.44 -9.35 28.73
CA LYS A 320 13.15 -8.37 27.91
C LYS A 320 13.05 -8.74 26.44
N ARG A 321 12.69 -7.78 25.62
CA ARG A 321 12.63 -7.88 24.15
C ARG A 321 13.22 -6.63 23.51
N VAL A 322 13.68 -6.78 22.26
CA VAL A 322 14.21 -5.66 21.48
C VAL A 322 13.07 -5.05 20.64
N GLY A 323 12.94 -3.75 20.74
CA GLY A 323 11.90 -2.96 20.07
C GLY A 323 12.44 -1.92 19.07
N LEU A 324 11.70 -0.84 18.91
CA LEU A 324 12.03 0.28 18.04
C LEU A 324 13.43 0.85 18.35
N ASN A 325 14.21 1.09 17.28
CA ASN A 325 15.58 1.64 17.38
C ASN A 325 16.48 0.85 18.34
N LYS A 326 16.34 -0.47 18.34
CA LYS A 326 17.12 -1.40 19.17
C LYS A 326 16.97 -1.21 20.69
N LYS A 327 15.96 -0.42 21.12
CA LYS A 327 15.71 -0.22 22.56
C LYS A 327 15.06 -1.45 23.16
N GLU A 328 15.59 -1.91 24.29
CA GLU A 328 15.00 -2.98 25.06
C GLU A 328 13.74 -2.50 25.79
N PHE A 329 12.73 -3.36 25.88
CA PHE A 329 11.52 -3.13 26.65
C PHE A 329 11.05 -4.41 27.35
N MET A 330 10.21 -4.26 28.37
CA MET A 330 9.63 -5.39 29.11
C MET A 330 8.30 -5.79 28.49
N MET A 331 8.26 -6.91 27.78
CA MET A 331 7.04 -7.45 27.20
C MET A 331 6.24 -8.20 28.28
N TYR A 332 4.93 -7.93 28.36
CA TYR A 332 4.02 -8.52 29.33
C TYR A 332 3.26 -9.71 28.72
N LYS A 333 3.22 -10.82 29.48
CA LYS A 333 2.40 -12.00 29.17
C LYS A 333 1.79 -12.57 30.44
N PHE A 334 0.70 -13.33 30.32
CA PHE A 334 0.29 -14.18 31.43
C PHE A 334 1.29 -15.32 31.59
N ARG A 335 1.58 -15.68 32.83
CA ARG A 335 2.47 -16.80 33.13
C ARG A 335 1.83 -18.12 32.72
N SER A 336 2.47 -18.86 31.83
CA SER A 336 2.03 -20.16 31.32
C SER A 336 2.93 -21.32 31.79
N MET A 337 4.02 -21.00 32.52
CA MET A 337 5.01 -21.95 33.02
C MET A 337 5.29 -21.73 34.48
N ARG A 338 5.76 -22.75 35.18
CA ARG A 338 6.24 -22.63 36.58
C ARG A 338 7.53 -21.81 36.58
N THR A 339 7.70 -20.99 37.63
CA THR A 339 8.94 -20.26 37.87
C THR A 339 9.97 -21.20 38.51
N ASN A 340 10.96 -21.65 37.77
CA ASN A 340 12.14 -22.35 38.31
C ASN A 340 13.33 -21.40 38.17
N GLY A 341 14.29 -21.45 39.13
CA GLY A 341 15.39 -20.53 39.21
C GLY A 341 16.42 -20.59 38.07
N ASP A 342 16.33 -21.57 37.16
CA ASP A 342 17.21 -21.69 35.99
C ASP A 342 16.54 -21.03 34.77
N GLU A 343 16.73 -19.74 34.58
CA GLU A 343 16.41 -19.04 33.35
C GLU A 343 17.36 -19.43 32.23
N LYS A 344 17.22 -20.64 31.68
CA LYS A 344 17.91 -20.97 30.42
C LYS A 344 17.23 -20.20 29.30
N THR A 345 18.00 -19.40 28.58
CA THR A 345 17.62 -18.57 27.42
C THR A 345 17.23 -19.36 26.17
N GLY A 346 16.97 -20.66 26.29
CA GLY A 346 16.63 -21.56 25.18
C GLY A 346 15.19 -21.42 24.69
N TRP A 347 14.96 -21.84 23.44
CA TRP A 347 13.62 -21.99 22.86
C TRP A 347 12.81 -23.00 23.69
N SER A 348 11.58 -22.66 24.02
CA SER A 348 10.70 -23.59 24.73
C SER A 348 10.19 -24.63 23.73
N THR A 349 10.56 -25.89 23.94
CA THR A 349 10.09 -27.05 23.14
C THR A 349 8.64 -27.43 23.52
N ASN A 350 7.98 -28.20 22.66
CA ASN A 350 6.60 -28.65 22.92
C ASN A 350 6.49 -29.51 24.18
N THR A 351 7.54 -30.22 24.56
CA THR A 351 7.63 -31.13 25.72
C THR A 351 8.24 -30.48 26.97
N ASP A 352 8.30 -29.14 27.05
CA ASP A 352 8.91 -28.42 28.19
C ASP A 352 8.14 -28.74 29.50
N PRO A 353 8.78 -29.41 30.50
CA PRO A 353 8.14 -29.87 31.73
C PRO A 353 7.66 -28.73 32.64
N ARG A 354 8.10 -27.52 32.37
CA ARG A 354 7.68 -26.32 33.12
C ARG A 354 6.26 -25.87 32.77
N LYS A 355 5.68 -26.35 31.65
CA LYS A 355 4.33 -25.95 31.23
C LYS A 355 3.29 -26.48 32.22
N THR A 356 2.36 -25.61 32.63
CA THR A 356 1.18 -26.02 33.41
C THR A 356 0.07 -26.45 32.43
N ARG A 357 -0.86 -27.32 32.85
CA ARG A 357 -2.02 -27.71 32.03
C ARG A 357 -2.84 -26.48 31.61
N PHE A 358 -3.09 -25.57 32.52
CA PHE A 358 -3.77 -24.30 32.21
C PHE A 358 -2.92 -23.40 31.33
N GLY A 359 -1.59 -23.37 31.55
CA GLY A 359 -0.66 -22.65 30.70
C GLY A 359 -0.66 -23.13 29.25
N SER A 360 -0.73 -24.43 29.01
CA SER A 360 -0.86 -25.02 27.67
C SER A 360 -2.17 -24.59 27.01
N PHE A 361 -3.28 -24.58 27.75
CA PHE A 361 -4.56 -24.12 27.25
C PHE A 361 -4.52 -22.63 26.82
N ILE A 362 -4.03 -21.72 27.66
CA ILE A 362 -3.97 -20.29 27.31
C ILE A 362 -3.01 -20.00 26.16
N ARG A 363 -1.92 -20.77 26.02
CA ARG A 363 -0.98 -20.67 24.88
C ARG A 363 -1.62 -21.15 23.57
N LYS A 364 -2.39 -22.23 23.60
CA LYS A 364 -3.11 -22.74 22.42
C LYS A 364 -3.98 -21.67 21.77
N PHE A 365 -4.67 -20.87 22.57
CA PHE A 365 -5.53 -19.78 22.11
C PHE A 365 -4.86 -18.40 22.13
N SER A 366 -3.55 -18.33 22.37
CA SER A 366 -2.77 -17.07 22.48
C SER A 366 -3.33 -16.08 23.52
N LEU A 367 -4.09 -16.57 24.51
CA LEU A 367 -4.64 -15.75 25.60
C LEU A 367 -3.54 -15.23 26.53
N ASP A 368 -2.40 -15.92 26.58
CA ASP A 368 -1.22 -15.50 27.32
C ASP A 368 -0.64 -14.18 26.77
N GLU A 369 -0.93 -13.82 25.55
CA GLU A 369 -0.40 -12.60 24.88
C GLU A 369 -1.30 -11.35 25.10
N LEU A 370 -2.51 -11.48 25.68
CA LEU A 370 -3.45 -10.36 25.89
C LEU A 370 -2.84 -9.17 26.69
N PRO A 371 -1.97 -9.37 27.71
CA PRO A 371 -1.33 -8.27 28.41
C PRO A 371 -0.43 -7.40 27.54
N GLN A 372 -0.04 -7.84 26.33
CA GLN A 372 0.73 -7.03 25.40
C GLN A 372 -0.03 -5.79 24.93
N PHE A 373 -1.37 -5.76 25.01
CA PHE A 373 -2.14 -4.54 24.70
C PHE A 373 -1.76 -3.37 25.61
N PHE A 374 -1.30 -3.61 26.84
CA PHE A 374 -0.74 -2.58 27.71
C PHE A 374 0.63 -2.08 27.20
N ASN A 375 1.45 -2.95 26.60
CA ASN A 375 2.68 -2.51 25.93
C ASN A 375 2.38 -1.65 24.69
N VAL A 376 1.31 -1.96 23.95
CA VAL A 376 0.86 -1.13 22.83
C VAL A 376 0.41 0.25 23.32
N LEU A 377 -0.41 0.29 24.36
CA LEU A 377 -0.90 1.56 24.93
C LEU A 377 0.26 2.42 25.45
N LYS A 378 1.24 1.81 26.13
CA LYS A 378 2.45 2.47 26.63
C LYS A 378 3.35 3.01 25.49
N GLY A 379 3.35 2.35 24.31
CA GLY A 379 4.14 2.74 23.15
C GLY A 379 5.39 1.89 22.91
N ASP A 380 5.61 0.85 23.69
CA ASP A 380 6.68 -0.12 23.49
C ASP A 380 6.41 -1.00 22.26
N MET A 381 5.12 -1.28 22.00
CA MET A 381 4.64 -2.13 20.91
C MET A 381 3.56 -1.43 20.05
N SER A 382 3.18 -2.09 19.01
CA SER A 382 2.07 -1.78 18.10
C SER A 382 1.10 -2.97 18.03
N LEU A 383 -0.14 -2.76 17.61
CA LEU A 383 -1.05 -3.86 17.32
C LEU A 383 -0.53 -4.74 16.20
N VAL A 384 0.02 -4.12 15.14
CA VAL A 384 0.57 -4.81 13.97
C VAL A 384 2.00 -4.38 13.74
N GLY A 385 2.90 -5.36 13.61
CA GLY A 385 4.32 -5.13 13.36
C GLY A 385 5.12 -6.44 13.37
N PRO A 386 6.44 -6.38 13.15
CA PRO A 386 7.33 -7.52 13.33
C PRO A 386 7.29 -8.08 14.76
N ARG A 387 7.34 -9.40 14.89
CA ARG A 387 7.34 -10.03 16.23
C ARG A 387 8.65 -9.70 16.98
N PRO A 388 8.60 -9.23 18.25
CA PRO A 388 9.80 -8.88 19.00
C PRO A 388 10.58 -10.13 19.42
N GLU A 389 11.91 -10.07 19.32
CA GLU A 389 12.82 -11.15 19.71
C GLU A 389 13.59 -10.80 20.98
N VAL A 390 14.11 -11.81 21.69
CA VAL A 390 14.98 -11.63 22.84
C VAL A 390 16.35 -11.08 22.41
N PRO A 391 17.05 -10.29 23.24
CA PRO A 391 18.34 -9.71 22.86
C PRO A 391 19.34 -10.74 22.37
N TYR A 392 19.44 -11.90 23.02
CA TYR A 392 20.32 -12.99 22.61
C TYR A 392 20.13 -13.43 21.15
N HIS A 393 18.89 -13.63 20.73
CA HIS A 393 18.60 -14.02 19.34
C HIS A 393 18.85 -12.88 18.34
N VAL A 394 18.63 -11.64 18.74
CA VAL A 394 18.92 -10.48 17.90
C VAL A 394 20.40 -10.40 17.60
N GLU A 395 21.27 -10.59 18.63
CA GLU A 395 22.71 -10.57 18.44
C GLU A 395 23.21 -11.68 17.51
N HIS A 396 22.60 -12.87 17.60
CA HIS A 396 22.97 -14.00 16.75
C HIS A 396 22.49 -13.79 15.30
N PHE A 397 21.21 -13.48 15.09
CA PHE A 397 20.65 -13.38 13.74
C PHE A 397 21.10 -12.15 12.96
N LYS A 398 21.57 -11.07 13.61
CA LYS A 398 22.07 -9.90 12.89
C LYS A 398 23.32 -10.20 12.07
N GLU A 399 24.15 -11.17 12.51
CA GLU A 399 25.37 -11.59 11.82
C GLU A 399 25.08 -12.57 10.67
N GLU A 400 24.04 -13.41 10.83
CA GLU A 400 23.73 -14.47 9.87
C GLU A 400 22.77 -14.00 8.76
N ILE A 401 21.82 -13.10 9.08
CA ILE A 401 20.75 -12.74 8.16
C ILE A 401 20.90 -11.29 7.71
N PRO A 402 21.18 -11.08 6.41
CA PRO A 402 21.26 -9.74 5.86
C PRO A 402 19.97 -8.95 6.11
N ARG A 403 20.10 -7.67 6.46
CA ARG A 403 18.98 -6.75 6.72
C ARG A 403 18.12 -7.10 7.95
N TYR A 404 18.55 -8.03 8.82
CA TYR A 404 17.82 -8.43 10.01
C TYR A 404 17.38 -7.23 10.88
N LEU A 405 18.28 -6.27 11.09
CA LEU A 405 18.01 -5.09 11.94
C LEU A 405 17.02 -4.09 11.35
N VAL A 406 16.67 -4.20 10.07
CA VAL A 406 15.65 -3.33 9.44
C VAL A 406 14.30 -3.46 10.13
N ARG A 407 13.97 -4.64 10.63
CA ARG A 407 12.72 -4.88 11.38
C ARG A 407 12.59 -4.07 12.68
N GLN A 408 13.69 -3.55 13.19
CA GLN A 408 13.74 -2.73 14.42
C GLN A 408 13.59 -1.23 14.13
N GLN A 409 13.39 -0.83 12.87
CA GLN A 409 13.05 0.55 12.50
C GLN A 409 11.58 0.89 12.80
N VAL A 410 10.77 -0.09 13.15
CA VAL A 410 9.36 0.08 13.53
C VAL A 410 9.08 -0.57 14.87
N ARG A 411 7.97 -0.18 15.52
CA ARG A 411 7.53 -0.84 16.76
C ARG A 411 7.17 -2.29 16.48
N PRO A 412 7.58 -3.23 17.33
CA PRO A 412 7.19 -4.62 17.22
C PRO A 412 5.68 -4.77 17.44
N GLY A 413 5.06 -5.76 16.78
CA GLY A 413 3.63 -5.99 16.83
C GLY A 413 3.20 -7.14 17.75
N VAL A 414 1.96 -7.07 18.22
CA VAL A 414 1.26 -8.21 18.83
C VAL A 414 0.97 -9.26 17.75
N THR A 415 0.52 -8.81 16.58
CA THR A 415 0.42 -9.63 15.36
C THR A 415 1.23 -9.00 14.23
N GLY A 416 1.42 -9.71 13.11
CA GLY A 416 2.22 -9.22 11.99
C GLY A 416 1.99 -9.97 10.70
N TRP A 417 2.51 -9.40 9.60
CA TRP A 417 2.36 -9.97 8.26
C TRP A 417 2.97 -11.36 8.14
N ALA A 418 4.15 -11.59 8.70
CA ALA A 418 4.78 -12.91 8.73
C ALA A 418 3.89 -13.93 9.49
N GLN A 419 3.34 -13.53 10.65
CA GLN A 419 2.52 -14.40 11.48
C GLN A 419 1.24 -14.87 10.80
N ILE A 420 0.51 -13.98 10.09
CA ILE A 420 -0.73 -14.36 9.38
C ILE A 420 -0.48 -15.20 8.13
N ASN A 421 0.77 -15.23 7.64
CA ASN A 421 1.19 -16.09 6.53
C ASN A 421 1.81 -17.43 7.01
N GLY A 422 1.71 -17.74 8.30
CA GLY A 422 2.13 -19.03 8.86
C GLY A 422 3.58 -19.08 9.32
N LEU A 423 4.32 -17.96 9.25
CA LEU A 423 5.71 -17.87 9.70
C LEU A 423 5.76 -17.52 11.20
N ARG A 424 5.34 -18.47 12.03
CA ARG A 424 5.29 -18.35 13.50
C ARG A 424 5.96 -19.58 14.14
N GLY A 425 6.61 -19.39 15.29
CA GLY A 425 7.28 -20.49 16.02
C GLY A 425 8.59 -20.92 15.35
N ASP A 426 8.77 -22.22 15.16
CA ASP A 426 9.98 -22.83 14.61
C ASP A 426 9.89 -22.89 13.06
N THR A 427 9.98 -21.73 12.43
CA THR A 427 9.94 -21.59 10.97
C THR A 427 11.22 -20.91 10.49
N ASP A 428 11.50 -20.96 9.18
CA ASP A 428 12.64 -20.29 8.57
C ASP A 428 12.68 -18.81 8.96
N ILE A 429 13.73 -18.43 9.68
CA ILE A 429 13.93 -17.07 10.18
C ILE A 429 14.19 -16.10 9.02
N ALA A 430 14.93 -16.52 8.00
CA ALA A 430 15.24 -15.66 6.86
C ALA A 430 13.97 -15.32 6.05
N GLU A 431 13.09 -16.30 5.88
CA GLU A 431 11.80 -16.07 5.22
C GLU A 431 10.90 -15.14 6.07
N ARG A 432 10.85 -15.35 7.38
CA ARG A 432 10.12 -14.47 8.31
C ARG A 432 10.58 -13.01 8.18
N ILE A 433 11.91 -12.80 8.13
CA ILE A 433 12.51 -11.47 7.99
C ILE A 433 12.10 -10.83 6.67
N ARG A 434 12.08 -11.57 5.56
CA ARG A 434 11.60 -11.04 4.27
C ARG A 434 10.15 -10.54 4.35
N TYR A 435 9.26 -11.27 5.01
CA TYR A 435 7.87 -10.85 5.21
C TYR A 435 7.75 -9.63 6.13
N ASP A 436 8.56 -9.56 7.20
CA ASP A 436 8.60 -8.42 8.11
C ASP A 436 9.10 -7.15 7.37
N ILE A 437 10.15 -7.27 6.56
CA ILE A 437 10.68 -6.15 5.75
C ILE A 437 9.65 -5.72 4.71
N TRP A 438 9.01 -6.67 4.03
CA TRP A 438 7.96 -6.35 3.06
C TRP A 438 6.82 -5.55 3.71
N TYR A 439 6.39 -5.91 4.91
CA TYR A 439 5.39 -5.16 5.67
C TYR A 439 5.85 -3.73 5.95
N ILE A 440 7.08 -3.55 6.40
CA ILE A 440 7.65 -2.24 6.71
C ILE A 440 7.68 -1.34 5.48
N GLU A 441 8.13 -1.88 4.34
CA GLU A 441 8.26 -1.14 3.07
C GLU A 441 6.91 -0.82 2.41
N ASN A 442 5.88 -1.66 2.64
CA ASN A 442 4.57 -1.55 2.00
C ASN A 442 3.44 -1.18 2.96
N TRP A 443 3.76 -0.67 4.13
CA TRP A 443 2.76 -0.36 5.13
C TRP A 443 1.68 0.62 4.62
N THR A 444 0.45 0.32 4.99
CA THR A 444 -0.72 1.20 4.90
C THR A 444 -1.65 0.87 6.06
N LEU A 445 -2.45 1.83 6.52
CA LEU A 445 -3.45 1.57 7.56
C LEU A 445 -4.44 0.45 7.17
N ALA A 446 -4.81 0.39 5.90
CA ALA A 446 -5.65 -0.68 5.37
C ALA A 446 -4.99 -2.07 5.46
N LEU A 447 -3.65 -2.15 5.36
CA LEU A 447 -2.91 -3.38 5.55
C LEU A 447 -2.99 -3.83 7.02
N ASP A 448 -2.86 -2.91 7.98
CA ASP A 448 -3.02 -3.23 9.40
C ASP A 448 -4.41 -3.78 9.71
N ILE A 449 -5.45 -3.12 9.22
CA ILE A 449 -6.83 -3.60 9.38
C ILE A 449 -6.99 -5.01 8.79
N LYS A 450 -6.43 -5.25 7.60
CA LYS A 450 -6.45 -6.58 6.95
C LYS A 450 -5.72 -7.64 7.80
N ILE A 451 -4.58 -7.28 8.40
CA ILE A 451 -3.81 -8.19 9.26
C ILE A 451 -4.59 -8.51 10.52
N ILE A 452 -5.16 -7.51 11.20
CA ILE A 452 -5.98 -7.72 12.40
C ILE A 452 -7.19 -8.61 12.09
N PHE A 453 -7.90 -8.32 10.99
CA PHE A 453 -9.05 -9.13 10.58
C PHE A 453 -8.64 -10.60 10.29
N ARG A 454 -7.54 -10.82 9.58
CA ARG A 454 -7.02 -12.17 9.34
C ARG A 454 -6.52 -12.85 10.62
N THR A 455 -5.99 -12.09 11.57
CA THR A 455 -5.60 -12.63 12.88
C THR A 455 -6.82 -13.12 13.66
N ALA A 456 -7.91 -12.33 13.65
CA ALA A 456 -9.13 -12.67 14.41
C ALA A 456 -9.95 -13.82 13.76
N PHE A 457 -10.02 -13.87 12.41
CA PHE A 457 -10.94 -14.76 11.69
C PHE A 457 -10.23 -15.77 10.76
N GLY A 458 -8.92 -15.71 10.63
CA GLY A 458 -8.17 -16.47 9.62
C GLY A 458 -7.87 -17.93 9.97
N GLY A 459 -8.34 -18.47 11.09
CA GLY A 459 -8.19 -19.90 11.48
C GLY A 459 -6.76 -20.38 11.80
N LYS A 460 -5.73 -19.62 11.44
CA LYS A 460 -4.31 -19.94 11.69
C LYS A 460 -3.79 -19.44 13.05
N MET A 461 -4.68 -18.97 13.92
CA MET A 461 -4.33 -18.53 15.29
C MET A 461 -4.18 -19.70 16.27
N ILE A 462 -4.71 -20.84 15.94
CA ILE A 462 -4.46 -22.05 16.71
C ILE A 462 -3.01 -22.41 16.45
N ASN A 463 -2.17 -22.35 17.47
CA ASN A 463 -0.84 -22.97 17.39
C ASN A 463 -1.10 -24.45 17.15
N ASP A 464 -0.99 -24.92 15.91
CA ASP A 464 -0.90 -26.33 15.62
C ASP A 464 0.44 -26.82 16.22
N GLU A 465 0.39 -27.06 17.51
CA GLU A 465 1.27 -28.04 18.12
C GLU A 465 0.85 -29.34 17.44
N LYS A 466 1.57 -29.75 16.39
CA LYS A 466 1.42 -31.10 15.82
C LYS A 466 1.49 -32.04 17.01
N LEU A 467 0.33 -32.61 17.37
CA LEU A 467 0.24 -33.76 18.22
C LEU A 467 0.99 -34.87 17.48
N VAL A 468 2.20 -35.17 17.93
CA VAL A 468 2.85 -36.45 17.68
C VAL A 468 2.52 -37.34 18.86
#